data_54b2854210da8a8fe97407aa7af4c9f7
#
_entry.id   54b2854210da8a8fe97407aa7af4c9f7
#
_cell.length_a   1.000
_cell.length_b   1.000
_cell.length_c   1.000
_cell.angle_alpha   90.00
_cell.angle_beta   90.00
_cell.angle_gamma   90.00
#
_symmetry.space_group_name_H-M   'P 1'
#
loop_
_entity.id
_entity.type
_entity.pdbx_description
1 polymer ?
#
loop_
_entity_poly.entity_id
_entity_poly.type
_entity_poly.pdbx_seq_one_letter_code
_entity_poly.pdbx_strand_id
1 'polypeptide(L)'
;MQTAATVAEVREQVRAWKREGLTIGLVPTMGFLHEGHKSLIVRAAAENDRVVVSDFVNPTQFGPTEDLESYPRDFDRDCKLCEEAGAALVFHPEPSEMYAPNACTYVNMDELTHELCGLTRPIHFRGVCTVVSKLFNIVCPDRAYFGQKDAQQLAVIRRMVRDLNFGIQIVGCPIIREEDGLAKSSRNTYLSAEERVAALCLSRAVFAGQKMVEEGERDAATVLDAMRTIIEAEPLAKIDYVKMVDFENIVQIEKISDETILCAMAVYIGKTRLIDNFIFDPKAE
;
A
#
# COMPACT_ATOMS: atom_id res chain seq x y z
N MET A 1 25.05 -0.95 -3.14
CA MET A 1 23.79 -0.51 -3.78
C MET A 1 24.03 0.77 -4.58
N GLN A 2 23.34 1.00 -5.70
CA GLN A 2 23.41 2.23 -6.51
C GLN A 2 22.21 3.14 -6.19
N THR A 3 22.36 4.45 -6.48
CA THR A 3 21.24 5.41 -6.48
C THR A 3 21.13 6.06 -7.85
N ALA A 4 19.91 6.37 -8.27
CA ALA A 4 19.61 7.09 -9.51
C ALA A 4 18.59 8.20 -9.24
N ALA A 5 18.80 9.36 -9.83
CA ALA A 5 17.92 10.51 -9.73
C ALA A 5 17.08 10.72 -11.01
N THR A 6 17.51 10.14 -12.13
CA THR A 6 16.88 10.35 -13.44
C THR A 6 16.32 9.04 -14.02
N VAL A 7 15.28 9.18 -14.82
CA VAL A 7 14.69 8.09 -15.61
C VAL A 7 15.72 7.46 -16.55
N ALA A 8 16.62 8.27 -17.10
CA ALA A 8 17.67 7.82 -18.00
C ALA A 8 18.63 6.85 -17.31
N GLU A 9 19.12 7.19 -16.11
CA GLU A 9 20.02 6.34 -15.31
C GLU A 9 19.38 4.99 -14.96
N VAL A 10 18.10 5.00 -14.49
CA VAL A 10 17.37 3.76 -14.19
C VAL A 10 17.25 2.88 -15.44
N ARG A 11 16.85 3.47 -16.57
CA ARG A 11 16.70 2.73 -17.83
C ARG A 11 18.00 2.16 -18.36
N GLU A 12 19.10 2.87 -18.21
CA GLU A 12 20.44 2.39 -18.60
C GLU A 12 20.79 1.15 -17.78
N GLN A 13 20.68 1.23 -16.46
CA GLN A 13 21.01 0.13 -15.56
C GLN A 13 20.10 -1.08 -15.78
N VAL A 14 18.79 -0.87 -15.89
CA VAL A 14 17.81 -1.95 -16.13
C VAL A 14 18.08 -2.65 -17.48
N ARG A 15 18.40 -1.89 -18.53
CA ARG A 15 18.77 -2.47 -19.84
C ARG A 15 20.04 -3.31 -19.76
N ALA A 16 21.04 -2.90 -18.96
CA ALA A 16 22.23 -3.70 -18.73
C ALA A 16 21.86 -5.05 -18.10
N TRP A 17 21.11 -5.05 -17.01
CA TRP A 17 20.67 -6.27 -16.33
C TRP A 17 19.82 -7.20 -17.23
N LYS A 18 18.91 -6.63 -18.02
CA LYS A 18 18.10 -7.43 -18.96
C LYS A 18 18.93 -8.07 -20.08
N ARG A 19 20.01 -7.43 -20.53
CA ARG A 19 20.93 -8.04 -21.50
C ARG A 19 21.69 -9.23 -20.90
N GLU A 20 21.89 -9.24 -19.59
CA GLU A 20 22.49 -10.36 -18.86
C GLU A 20 21.45 -11.48 -18.54
N GLY A 21 20.18 -11.27 -18.91
CA GLY A 21 19.09 -12.23 -18.64
C GLY A 21 18.57 -12.21 -17.20
N LEU A 22 18.87 -11.15 -16.44
CA LEU A 22 18.49 -11.05 -15.02
C LEU A 22 17.04 -10.62 -14.86
N THR A 23 16.38 -11.20 -13.85
CA THR A 23 15.03 -10.85 -13.41
C THR A 23 15.05 -9.63 -12.50
N ILE A 24 14.02 -8.77 -12.60
CA ILE A 24 13.95 -7.50 -11.89
C ILE A 24 12.68 -7.43 -11.05
N GLY A 25 12.85 -7.23 -9.74
CA GLY A 25 11.79 -6.88 -8.81
C GLY A 25 11.70 -5.37 -8.63
N LEU A 26 10.49 -4.84 -8.50
CA LEU A 26 10.22 -3.44 -8.17
C LEU A 26 9.47 -3.32 -6.85
N VAL A 27 9.92 -2.43 -5.97
CA VAL A 27 9.24 -2.06 -4.73
C VAL A 27 8.94 -0.56 -4.75
N PRO A 28 7.72 -0.14 -5.15
CA PRO A 28 7.33 1.27 -5.10
C PRO A 28 7.08 1.73 -3.67
N THR A 29 7.74 2.82 -3.25
CA THR A 29 7.55 3.45 -1.95
C THR A 29 7.51 4.97 -2.06
N MET A 30 7.09 5.62 -0.97
CA MET A 30 7.17 7.08 -0.83
C MET A 30 8.32 7.53 0.10
N GLY A 31 9.26 6.64 0.41
CA GLY A 31 10.32 6.93 1.37
C GLY A 31 9.86 6.83 2.84
N PHE A 32 10.74 7.27 3.75
CA PHE A 32 10.62 7.11 5.19
C PHE A 32 10.33 5.66 5.57
N LEU A 33 11.20 4.79 5.11
CA LEU A 33 11.02 3.36 5.13
C LEU A 33 11.00 2.80 6.58
N HIS A 34 10.24 1.75 6.77
CA HIS A 34 10.11 1.00 8.01
C HIS A 34 10.11 -0.50 7.74
N GLU A 35 10.04 -1.34 8.78
CA GLU A 35 10.09 -2.81 8.67
C GLU A 35 9.06 -3.39 7.69
N GLY A 36 7.90 -2.74 7.54
CA GLY A 36 6.93 -3.12 6.50
C GLY A 36 7.50 -3.00 5.08
N HIS A 37 8.19 -1.90 4.76
CA HIS A 37 8.85 -1.73 3.46
C HIS A 37 10.07 -2.68 3.33
N LYS A 38 10.86 -2.86 4.42
CA LYS A 38 11.98 -3.80 4.45
C LYS A 38 11.53 -5.21 4.08
N SER A 39 10.39 -5.66 4.59
CA SER A 39 9.87 -7.00 4.27
C SER A 39 9.54 -7.18 2.78
N LEU A 40 9.05 -6.12 2.10
CA LEU A 40 8.82 -6.15 0.65
C LEU A 40 10.14 -6.30 -0.12
N ILE A 41 11.16 -5.53 0.28
CA ILE A 41 12.48 -5.53 -0.38
C ILE A 41 13.16 -6.89 -0.19
N VAL A 42 13.16 -7.42 1.03
CA VAL A 42 13.72 -8.75 1.34
C VAL A 42 13.05 -9.85 0.51
N ARG A 43 11.71 -9.82 0.42
CA ARG A 43 10.98 -10.77 -0.41
C ARG A 43 11.32 -10.60 -1.89
N ALA A 44 11.38 -9.36 -2.37
CA ALA A 44 11.77 -9.08 -3.76
C ALA A 44 13.18 -9.59 -4.07
N ALA A 45 14.14 -9.41 -3.14
CA ALA A 45 15.52 -9.89 -3.28
C ALA A 45 15.63 -11.42 -3.27
N ALA A 46 14.73 -12.10 -2.56
CA ALA A 46 14.67 -13.56 -2.57
C ALA A 46 14.09 -14.16 -3.86
N GLU A 47 13.28 -13.40 -4.58
CA GLU A 47 12.51 -13.86 -5.74
C GLU A 47 13.04 -13.31 -7.08
N ASN A 48 14.01 -12.39 -7.08
CA ASN A 48 14.57 -11.77 -8.30
C ASN A 48 16.09 -11.58 -8.17
N ASP A 49 16.78 -11.48 -9.30
CA ASP A 49 18.23 -11.26 -9.36
C ASP A 49 18.62 -9.82 -8.99
N ARG A 50 17.75 -8.87 -9.27
CA ARG A 50 17.94 -7.43 -8.97
C ARG A 50 16.66 -6.82 -8.46
N VAL A 51 16.79 -5.92 -7.48
CA VAL A 51 15.67 -5.18 -6.93
C VAL A 51 15.89 -3.69 -7.10
N VAL A 52 14.88 -3.03 -7.68
CA VAL A 52 14.77 -1.57 -7.75
C VAL A 52 13.75 -1.12 -6.71
N VAL A 53 14.14 -0.21 -5.84
CA VAL A 53 13.23 0.48 -4.91
C VAL A 53 12.98 1.88 -5.44
N SER A 54 11.72 2.27 -5.59
CA SER A 54 11.37 3.67 -5.82
C SER A 54 11.15 4.35 -4.48
N ASP A 55 11.87 5.43 -4.23
CA ASP A 55 11.71 6.31 -3.07
C ASP A 55 11.25 7.67 -3.59
N PHE A 56 9.93 7.86 -3.73
CA PHE A 56 9.36 9.04 -4.35
C PHE A 56 8.03 9.44 -3.70
N VAL A 57 8.00 10.58 -3.01
CA VAL A 57 6.77 11.18 -2.49
C VAL A 57 5.99 11.78 -3.67
N ASN A 58 5.01 11.01 -4.17
CA ASN A 58 4.26 11.37 -5.36
C ASN A 58 3.23 12.48 -5.06
N PRO A 59 3.42 13.72 -5.56
CA PRO A 59 2.51 14.81 -5.22
C PRO A 59 1.10 14.64 -5.79
N THR A 60 0.94 13.88 -6.88
CA THR A 60 -0.34 13.77 -7.58
C THR A 60 -1.37 12.88 -6.88
N GLN A 61 -0.97 12.14 -5.84
CA GLN A 61 -1.85 11.29 -5.05
C GLN A 61 -2.33 11.92 -3.73
N PHE A 62 -1.90 13.14 -3.45
CA PHE A 62 -2.30 13.90 -2.26
C PHE A 62 -3.34 14.96 -2.62
N GLY A 63 -4.41 15.01 -1.83
CA GLY A 63 -5.39 16.08 -1.88
C GLY A 63 -4.85 17.41 -1.29
N PRO A 64 -5.50 18.52 -1.55
CA PRO A 64 -5.05 19.84 -1.08
C PRO A 64 -4.94 19.97 0.45
N THR A 65 -5.62 19.12 1.20
CA THR A 65 -5.67 19.13 2.67
C THR A 65 -4.92 17.95 3.30
N GLU A 66 -4.22 17.16 2.49
CA GLU A 66 -3.47 16.00 2.96
C GLU A 66 -2.02 16.35 3.32
N ASP A 67 -1.32 15.40 3.91
CA ASP A 67 -0.02 15.55 4.57
C ASP A 67 1.20 15.59 3.63
N LEU A 68 1.07 16.08 2.38
CA LEU A 68 2.17 16.10 1.40
C LEU A 68 3.41 16.87 1.91
N GLU A 69 3.21 18.05 2.47
CA GLU A 69 4.31 18.90 2.94
C GLU A 69 4.97 18.34 4.20
N SER A 70 4.16 17.78 5.10
CA SER A 70 4.63 17.20 6.38
C SER A 70 5.00 15.73 6.27
N TYR A 71 4.84 15.10 5.10
CA TYR A 71 5.20 13.71 4.90
C TYR A 71 6.70 13.51 5.19
N PRO A 72 7.07 12.59 6.11
CA PRO A 72 8.46 12.47 6.56
C PRO A 72 9.38 11.99 5.43
N ARG A 73 10.64 12.48 5.46
CA ARG A 73 11.67 12.12 4.49
C ARG A 73 13.00 11.94 5.20
N ASP A 74 13.71 10.87 4.88
CA ASP A 74 15.07 10.60 5.39
C ASP A 74 15.80 9.67 4.40
N PHE A 75 16.27 10.23 3.30
CA PHE A 75 16.83 9.47 2.19
C PHE A 75 18.09 8.67 2.59
N ASP A 76 18.94 9.23 3.45
CA ASP A 76 20.17 8.54 3.88
C ASP A 76 19.86 7.29 4.71
N ARG A 77 18.85 7.38 5.58
CA ARG A 77 18.33 6.25 6.36
C ARG A 77 17.66 5.22 5.45
N ASP A 78 16.88 5.67 4.48
CA ASP A 78 16.18 4.81 3.53
C ASP A 78 17.17 4.05 2.64
N CYS A 79 18.25 4.70 2.18
CA CYS A 79 19.34 4.03 1.47
C CYS A 79 19.99 2.90 2.28
N LYS A 80 20.27 3.14 3.57
CA LYS A 80 20.85 2.11 4.45
C LYS A 80 19.92 0.91 4.59
N LEU A 81 18.63 1.17 4.84
CA LEU A 81 17.62 0.12 4.95
C LEU A 81 17.48 -0.68 3.65
N CYS A 82 17.48 0.00 2.50
CA CYS A 82 17.41 -0.63 1.18
C CYS A 82 18.63 -1.52 0.93
N GLU A 83 19.84 -1.06 1.26
CA GLU A 83 21.08 -1.82 1.09
C GLU A 83 21.09 -3.08 1.97
N GLU A 84 20.73 -2.93 3.26
CA GLU A 84 20.60 -4.06 4.19
C GLU A 84 19.55 -5.08 3.74
N ALA A 85 18.47 -4.62 3.11
CA ALA A 85 17.37 -5.47 2.63
C ALA A 85 17.66 -6.14 1.27
N GLY A 86 18.78 -5.80 0.60
CA GLY A 86 19.21 -6.42 -0.65
C GLY A 86 18.77 -5.70 -1.92
N ALA A 87 18.40 -4.42 -1.85
CA ALA A 87 18.15 -3.61 -3.04
C ALA A 87 19.43 -3.41 -3.85
N ALA A 88 19.31 -3.47 -5.18
CA ALA A 88 20.41 -3.19 -6.11
C ALA A 88 20.45 -1.72 -6.53
N LEU A 89 19.29 -1.07 -6.63
CA LEU A 89 19.13 0.32 -7.06
C LEU A 89 18.02 1.01 -6.27
N VAL A 90 18.25 2.23 -5.82
CA VAL A 90 17.21 3.14 -5.31
C VAL A 90 17.00 4.26 -6.32
N PHE A 91 15.77 4.41 -6.78
CA PHE A 91 15.35 5.51 -7.66
C PHE A 91 14.68 6.60 -6.83
N HIS A 92 15.34 7.75 -6.72
CA HIS A 92 14.89 8.90 -5.93
C HIS A 92 14.84 10.16 -6.82
N PRO A 93 13.79 10.29 -7.67
CA PRO A 93 13.69 11.41 -8.59
C PRO A 93 13.08 12.65 -7.93
N GLU A 94 13.41 13.83 -8.46
CA GLU A 94 12.65 15.05 -8.22
C GLU A 94 11.27 14.99 -8.92
N PRO A 95 10.24 15.69 -8.41
CA PRO A 95 8.93 15.74 -9.06
C PRO A 95 8.95 16.18 -10.53
N SER A 96 9.86 17.07 -10.90
CA SER A 96 10.05 17.54 -12.28
C SER A 96 10.57 16.47 -13.24
N GLU A 97 11.30 15.48 -12.74
CA GLU A 97 11.73 14.30 -13.51
C GLU A 97 10.56 13.36 -13.82
N MET A 98 9.67 13.22 -12.85
CA MET A 98 8.48 12.37 -13.01
C MET A 98 7.36 13.06 -13.78
N TYR A 99 7.19 14.36 -13.65
CA TYR A 99 6.09 15.12 -14.26
C TYR A 99 6.61 16.37 -14.94
N ALA A 100 6.61 16.39 -16.27
CA ALA A 100 6.91 17.61 -17.03
C ALA A 100 5.90 18.72 -16.70
N PRO A 101 6.26 20.01 -16.80
CA PRO A 101 5.34 21.13 -16.47
C PRO A 101 4.03 21.13 -17.24
N ASN A 102 3.98 20.51 -18.41
CA ASN A 102 2.79 20.42 -19.27
C ASN A 102 2.22 19.01 -19.35
N ALA A 103 2.53 18.13 -18.38
CA ALA A 103 1.99 16.79 -18.33
C ALA A 103 0.45 16.83 -18.21
N CYS A 104 -0.23 16.11 -19.10
CA CYS A 104 -1.69 16.08 -19.19
C CYS A 104 -2.27 14.67 -19.34
N THR A 105 -1.42 13.64 -19.20
CA THR A 105 -1.82 12.23 -19.30
C THR A 105 -1.88 11.59 -17.92
N TYR A 106 -2.99 10.93 -17.63
CA TYR A 106 -3.25 10.24 -16.38
C TYR A 106 -3.79 8.85 -16.64
N VAL A 107 -3.54 7.93 -15.69
CA VAL A 107 -4.23 6.63 -15.64
C VAL A 107 -5.29 6.75 -14.55
N ASN A 108 -6.54 6.61 -14.94
CA ASN A 108 -7.67 6.64 -14.01
C ASN A 108 -8.24 5.24 -13.83
N MET A 109 -8.69 4.94 -12.63
CA MET A 109 -9.41 3.73 -12.27
C MET A 109 -10.82 4.11 -11.90
N ASP A 110 -11.77 3.49 -12.57
CA ASP A 110 -13.19 3.62 -12.27
C ASP A 110 -13.65 2.47 -11.35
N GLU A 111 -14.90 2.46 -10.91
CA GLU A 111 -15.55 1.46 -10.06
C GLU A 111 -14.80 1.12 -8.76
N LEU A 112 -13.63 0.45 -8.82
CA LEU A 112 -12.85 0.04 -7.64
C LEU A 112 -12.48 1.20 -6.70
N THR A 113 -12.64 2.43 -7.13
CA THR A 113 -12.31 3.65 -6.39
C THR A 113 -13.54 4.39 -5.87
N HIS A 114 -14.74 3.84 -6.05
CA HIS A 114 -15.98 4.46 -5.55
C HIS A 114 -16.27 4.12 -4.08
N GLU A 115 -15.48 3.23 -3.48
CA GLU A 115 -15.62 2.77 -2.11
C GLU A 115 -14.33 2.99 -1.30
N LEU A 116 -14.41 2.81 0.01
CA LEU A 116 -13.27 2.83 0.94
C LEU A 116 -12.44 4.14 0.82
N CYS A 117 -11.10 4.01 0.67
CA CYS A 117 -10.20 5.16 0.49
C CYS A 117 -10.51 5.97 -0.79
N GLY A 118 -11.01 5.35 -1.85
CA GLY A 118 -11.35 6.04 -3.08
C GLY A 118 -12.50 7.03 -2.90
N LEU A 119 -13.49 6.69 -2.08
CA LEU A 119 -14.60 7.57 -1.74
C LEU A 119 -14.14 8.81 -0.94
N THR A 120 -13.25 8.62 0.03
CA THR A 120 -12.78 9.70 0.92
C THR A 120 -11.61 10.48 0.34
N ARG A 121 -10.91 9.93 -0.66
CA ARG A 121 -9.73 10.52 -1.32
C ARG A 121 -9.87 10.46 -2.85
N PRO A 122 -10.74 11.26 -3.47
CA PRO A 122 -11.19 11.10 -4.87
C PRO A 122 -10.08 11.22 -5.93
N ILE A 123 -8.97 11.90 -5.65
CA ILE A 123 -7.85 12.04 -6.59
C ILE A 123 -6.74 11.01 -6.34
N HIS A 124 -6.77 10.32 -5.20
CA HIS A 124 -5.68 9.46 -4.73
C HIS A 124 -5.31 8.37 -5.74
N PHE A 125 -6.27 7.55 -6.13
CA PHE A 125 -5.99 6.41 -7.00
C PHE A 125 -5.62 6.80 -8.43
N ARG A 126 -6.09 7.94 -8.95
CA ARG A 126 -5.59 8.50 -10.21
C ARG A 126 -4.08 8.81 -10.10
N GLY A 127 -3.66 9.39 -8.98
CA GLY A 127 -2.24 9.65 -8.72
C GLY A 127 -1.45 8.36 -8.60
N VAL A 128 -1.96 7.36 -7.84
CA VAL A 128 -1.33 6.04 -7.67
C VAL A 128 -1.20 5.30 -9.01
N CYS A 129 -2.29 5.15 -9.76
CA CYS A 129 -2.27 4.46 -11.05
C CYS A 129 -1.29 5.13 -12.03
N THR A 130 -1.26 6.46 -12.05
CA THR A 130 -0.37 7.22 -12.93
C THR A 130 1.10 6.99 -12.56
N VAL A 131 1.49 7.16 -11.28
CA VAL A 131 2.89 7.00 -10.86
C VAL A 131 3.35 5.56 -11.00
N VAL A 132 2.52 4.58 -10.64
CA VAL A 132 2.88 3.16 -10.74
C VAL A 132 3.03 2.74 -12.21
N SER A 133 2.14 3.21 -13.11
CA SER A 133 2.29 2.97 -14.56
C SER A 133 3.59 3.58 -15.11
N LYS A 134 3.99 4.78 -14.64
CA LYS A 134 5.28 5.38 -15.01
C LYS A 134 6.45 4.53 -14.52
N LEU A 135 6.42 4.09 -13.25
CA LEU A 135 7.46 3.22 -12.68
C LEU A 135 7.56 1.89 -13.46
N PHE A 136 6.44 1.29 -13.83
CA PHE A 136 6.42 0.09 -14.66
C PHE A 136 7.08 0.31 -16.02
N ASN A 137 6.81 1.44 -16.67
CA ASN A 137 7.44 1.80 -17.95
C ASN A 137 8.91 2.22 -17.81
N ILE A 138 9.36 2.67 -16.66
CA ILE A 138 10.75 3.07 -16.40
C ILE A 138 11.60 1.84 -16.10
N VAL A 139 11.12 0.99 -15.19
CA VAL A 139 11.85 -0.18 -14.66
C VAL A 139 11.60 -1.43 -15.47
N CYS A 140 10.44 -1.56 -16.12
CA CYS A 140 9.99 -2.78 -16.82
C CYS A 140 10.24 -4.05 -15.97
N PRO A 141 9.72 -4.13 -14.74
CA PRO A 141 10.03 -5.23 -13.83
C PRO A 141 9.33 -6.53 -14.24
N ASP A 142 9.85 -7.66 -13.81
CA ASP A 142 9.19 -8.97 -13.93
C ASP A 142 8.14 -9.13 -12.82
N ARG A 143 8.45 -8.63 -11.62
CA ARG A 143 7.54 -8.62 -10.45
C ARG A 143 7.54 -7.26 -9.76
N ALA A 144 6.37 -6.87 -9.23
CA ALA A 144 6.26 -5.68 -8.37
C ALA A 144 5.55 -6.03 -7.06
N TYR A 145 6.08 -5.52 -5.95
CA TYR A 145 5.72 -5.91 -4.59
C TYR A 145 4.97 -4.79 -3.87
N PHE A 146 3.80 -5.12 -3.33
CA PHE A 146 2.93 -4.18 -2.62
C PHE A 146 2.43 -4.77 -1.31
N GLY A 147 2.35 -3.94 -0.26
CA GLY A 147 1.85 -4.37 1.03
C GLY A 147 0.33 -4.52 1.06
N GLN A 148 -0.16 -5.62 1.65
CA GLN A 148 -1.59 -5.85 1.89
C GLN A 148 -2.21 -4.84 2.87
N LYS A 149 -1.39 -4.08 3.61
CA LYS A 149 -1.91 -2.98 4.44
C LYS A 149 -2.72 -1.99 3.62
N ASP A 150 -2.28 -1.67 2.42
CA ASP A 150 -2.97 -0.83 1.45
C ASP A 150 -3.76 -1.71 0.46
N ALA A 151 -4.68 -2.54 1.01
CA ALA A 151 -5.35 -3.62 0.29
C ALA A 151 -6.16 -3.13 -0.93
N GLN A 152 -6.88 -2.00 -0.82
CA GLN A 152 -7.57 -1.42 -1.96
C GLN A 152 -6.58 -1.00 -3.06
N GLN A 153 -5.43 -0.43 -2.70
CA GLN A 153 -4.38 -0.10 -3.66
C GLN A 153 -3.87 -1.37 -4.38
N LEU A 154 -3.69 -2.46 -3.64
CA LEU A 154 -3.27 -3.73 -4.22
C LEU A 154 -4.30 -4.26 -5.25
N ALA A 155 -5.61 -4.19 -4.94
CA ALA A 155 -6.68 -4.57 -5.86
C ALA A 155 -6.70 -3.67 -7.10
N VAL A 156 -6.62 -2.35 -6.92
CA VAL A 156 -6.56 -1.36 -8.00
C VAL A 156 -5.37 -1.61 -8.94
N ILE A 157 -4.18 -1.85 -8.38
CA ILE A 157 -2.97 -2.10 -9.19
C ILE A 157 -3.07 -3.44 -9.94
N ARG A 158 -3.58 -4.50 -9.31
CA ARG A 158 -3.85 -5.77 -10.01
C ARG A 158 -4.80 -5.60 -11.18
N ARG A 159 -5.89 -4.86 -10.97
CA ARG A 159 -6.86 -4.54 -12.02
C ARG A 159 -6.22 -3.72 -13.14
N MET A 160 -5.45 -2.69 -12.81
CA MET A 160 -4.72 -1.88 -13.79
C MET A 160 -3.75 -2.71 -14.64
N VAL A 161 -3.00 -3.61 -14.01
CA VAL A 161 -2.06 -4.51 -14.71
C VAL A 161 -2.79 -5.43 -15.68
N ARG A 162 -3.92 -6.01 -15.24
CA ARG A 162 -4.77 -6.87 -16.09
C ARG A 162 -5.34 -6.09 -17.27
N ASP A 163 -5.99 -4.96 -17.01
CA ASP A 163 -6.77 -4.21 -17.99
C ASP A 163 -5.87 -3.49 -19.02
N LEU A 164 -4.67 -3.07 -18.62
CA LEU A 164 -3.67 -2.45 -19.50
C LEU A 164 -2.64 -3.44 -20.06
N ASN A 165 -2.82 -4.74 -19.81
CA ASN A 165 -1.96 -5.81 -20.32
C ASN A 165 -0.47 -5.63 -20.00
N PHE A 166 -0.15 -5.12 -18.81
CA PHE A 166 1.24 -5.11 -18.33
C PHE A 166 1.73 -6.55 -18.12
N GLY A 167 2.89 -6.90 -18.68
CA GLY A 167 3.52 -8.21 -18.47
C GLY A 167 4.25 -8.33 -17.13
N ILE A 168 3.60 -7.94 -16.02
CA ILE A 168 4.20 -7.84 -14.69
C ILE A 168 3.37 -8.65 -13.70
N GLN A 169 4.03 -9.48 -12.89
CA GLN A 169 3.37 -10.16 -11.79
C GLN A 169 3.27 -9.24 -10.56
N ILE A 170 2.07 -9.03 -10.04
CA ILE A 170 1.84 -8.26 -8.80
C ILE A 170 1.83 -9.19 -7.60
N VAL A 171 2.78 -8.98 -6.69
CA VAL A 171 2.95 -9.75 -5.46
C VAL A 171 2.43 -8.96 -4.27
N GLY A 172 1.37 -9.46 -3.63
CA GLY A 172 0.89 -8.94 -2.35
C GLY A 172 1.72 -9.51 -1.20
N CYS A 173 2.16 -8.65 -0.28
CA CYS A 173 2.93 -9.04 0.89
C CYS A 173 2.14 -8.79 2.17
N PRO A 174 2.23 -9.69 3.18
CA PRO A 174 1.48 -9.58 4.43
C PRO A 174 1.72 -8.26 5.18
N ILE A 175 0.76 -7.89 6.02
CA ILE A 175 0.90 -6.73 6.92
C ILE A 175 1.95 -7.03 7.97
N ILE A 176 2.94 -6.16 8.08
CA ILE A 176 3.90 -6.17 9.21
C ILE A 176 3.35 -5.31 10.33
N ARG A 177 3.38 -5.84 11.54
CA ARG A 177 2.85 -5.19 12.73
C ARG A 177 3.94 -4.91 13.77
N GLU A 178 3.70 -3.93 14.63
CA GLU A 178 4.45 -3.73 15.88
C GLU A 178 4.20 -4.93 16.81
N GLU A 179 5.01 -5.09 17.86
CA GLU A 179 4.87 -6.17 18.85
C GLU A 179 3.49 -6.19 19.54
N ASP A 180 2.87 -5.04 19.68
CA ASP A 180 1.52 -4.87 20.25
C ASP A 180 0.37 -4.99 19.24
N GLY A 181 0.69 -5.32 17.99
CA GLY A 181 -0.27 -5.60 16.94
C GLY A 181 -0.60 -4.42 16.01
N LEU A 182 -0.21 -3.18 16.32
CA LEU A 182 -0.47 -2.04 15.44
C LEU A 182 0.20 -2.24 14.08
N ALA A 183 -0.53 -2.05 12.98
CA ALA A 183 0.04 -2.11 11.63
C ALA A 183 1.12 -1.05 11.45
N LYS A 184 2.31 -1.45 10.94
CA LYS A 184 3.43 -0.53 10.66
C LYS A 184 3.03 0.51 9.62
N SER A 185 3.26 1.78 9.94
CA SER A 185 2.99 2.92 9.06
C SER A 185 3.92 4.08 9.37
N SER A 186 4.37 4.80 8.33
CA SER A 186 5.12 6.05 8.50
C SER A 186 4.31 7.09 9.31
N ARG A 187 2.98 7.05 9.20
CA ARG A 187 2.07 7.92 9.96
C ARG A 187 2.00 7.63 11.45
N ASN A 188 2.47 6.46 11.91
CA ASN A 188 2.53 6.18 13.36
C ASN A 188 3.44 7.17 14.10
N THR A 189 4.40 7.79 13.42
CA THR A 189 5.28 8.82 13.99
C THR A 189 4.57 10.14 14.31
N TYR A 190 3.36 10.35 13.81
CA TYR A 190 2.55 11.54 14.13
C TYR A 190 1.80 11.45 15.46
N LEU A 191 1.66 10.22 15.99
CA LEU A 191 0.88 9.95 17.19
C LEU A 191 1.63 10.40 18.44
N SER A 192 0.92 11.10 19.34
CA SER A 192 1.38 11.27 20.72
C SER A 192 1.43 9.93 21.46
N ALA A 193 2.02 9.88 22.63
CA ALA A 193 2.07 8.67 23.45
C ALA A 193 0.66 8.13 23.79
N GLU A 194 -0.29 9.01 24.06
CA GLU A 194 -1.68 8.66 24.33
C GLU A 194 -2.38 8.15 23.09
N GLU A 195 -2.24 8.88 21.97
CA GLU A 195 -2.80 8.48 20.67
C GLU A 195 -2.20 7.14 20.17
N ARG A 196 -0.91 6.87 20.47
CA ARG A 196 -0.27 5.60 20.10
C ARG A 196 -0.91 4.40 20.81
N VAL A 197 -1.31 4.57 22.08
CA VAL A 197 -2.04 3.53 22.83
C VAL A 197 -3.47 3.40 22.31
N ALA A 198 -4.16 4.51 22.08
CA ALA A 198 -5.50 4.54 21.50
C ALA A 198 -5.57 3.83 20.13
N ALA A 199 -4.53 3.99 19.30
CA ALA A 199 -4.46 3.38 17.96
C ALA A 199 -4.55 1.83 17.97
N LEU A 200 -4.28 1.18 19.10
CA LEU A 200 -4.43 -0.28 19.24
C LEU A 200 -5.89 -0.76 19.11
N CYS A 201 -6.88 0.16 19.18
CA CYS A 201 -8.26 -0.20 18.91
C CYS A 201 -8.45 -0.75 17.49
N LEU A 202 -7.63 -0.29 16.49
CA LEU A 202 -7.70 -0.79 15.12
C LEU A 202 -7.30 -2.27 15.04
N SER A 203 -6.12 -2.63 15.55
CA SER A 203 -5.66 -4.02 15.51
C SER A 203 -6.55 -4.95 16.33
N ARG A 204 -7.04 -4.50 17.49
CA ARG A 204 -8.01 -5.27 18.30
C ARG A 204 -9.30 -5.54 17.52
N ALA A 205 -9.83 -4.55 16.82
CA ALA A 205 -11.03 -4.70 16.00
C ALA A 205 -10.79 -5.65 14.81
N VAL A 206 -9.65 -5.50 14.10
CA VAL A 206 -9.27 -6.40 12.99
C VAL A 206 -9.20 -7.84 13.45
N PHE A 207 -8.46 -8.12 14.53
CA PHE A 207 -8.30 -9.49 15.04
C PHE A 207 -9.61 -10.08 15.52
N ALA A 208 -10.47 -9.28 16.15
CA ALA A 208 -11.80 -9.75 16.57
C ALA A 208 -12.67 -10.11 15.37
N GLY A 209 -12.75 -9.23 14.36
CA GLY A 209 -13.53 -9.51 13.15
C GLY A 209 -12.99 -10.70 12.36
N GLN A 210 -11.67 -10.79 12.18
CA GLN A 210 -11.02 -11.93 11.54
C GLN A 210 -11.36 -13.25 12.24
N LYS A 211 -11.22 -13.28 13.57
CA LYS A 211 -11.54 -14.46 14.37
C LYS A 211 -13.01 -14.89 14.22
N MET A 212 -13.95 -13.96 14.21
CA MET A 212 -15.38 -14.29 14.00
C MET A 212 -15.60 -14.98 12.66
N VAL A 213 -14.96 -14.47 11.59
CA VAL A 213 -15.06 -15.07 10.25
C VAL A 213 -14.42 -16.46 10.20
N GLU A 214 -13.25 -16.64 10.81
CA GLU A 214 -12.57 -17.94 10.94
C GLU A 214 -13.38 -18.95 11.78
N GLU A 215 -14.11 -18.50 12.79
CA GLU A 215 -15.02 -19.32 13.61
C GLU A 215 -16.38 -19.62 12.93
N GLY A 216 -16.59 -19.12 11.71
CA GLY A 216 -17.75 -19.46 10.90
C GLY A 216 -18.84 -18.40 10.82
N GLU A 217 -18.64 -17.19 11.36
CA GLU A 217 -19.58 -16.10 11.11
C GLU A 217 -19.57 -15.70 9.64
N ARG A 218 -20.75 -15.55 9.04
CA ARG A 218 -20.89 -15.23 7.61
C ARG A 218 -21.77 -14.00 7.36
N ASP A 219 -22.39 -13.44 8.38
CA ASP A 219 -23.13 -12.18 8.30
C ASP A 219 -22.17 -11.00 8.44
N ALA A 220 -22.01 -10.20 7.37
CA ALA A 220 -21.10 -9.09 7.36
C ALA A 220 -21.45 -8.00 8.38
N ALA A 221 -22.77 -7.75 8.59
CA ALA A 221 -23.20 -6.73 9.54
C ALA A 221 -22.82 -7.11 10.97
N THR A 222 -23.00 -8.37 11.37
CA THR A 222 -22.60 -8.88 12.69
C THR A 222 -21.10 -8.67 12.96
N VAL A 223 -20.25 -9.00 11.99
CA VAL A 223 -18.78 -8.79 12.10
C VAL A 223 -18.44 -7.30 12.20
N LEU A 224 -19.01 -6.48 11.31
CA LEU A 224 -18.72 -5.04 11.25
C LEU A 224 -19.20 -4.31 12.52
N ASP A 225 -20.33 -4.69 13.11
CA ASP A 225 -20.85 -4.08 14.33
C ASP A 225 -20.00 -4.43 15.55
N ALA A 226 -19.48 -5.66 15.63
CA ALA A 226 -18.51 -6.04 16.66
C ALA A 226 -17.23 -5.20 16.55
N MET A 227 -16.71 -5.02 15.33
CA MET A 227 -15.51 -4.20 15.08
C MET A 227 -15.75 -2.72 15.44
N ARG A 228 -16.90 -2.15 15.04
CA ARG A 228 -17.27 -0.77 15.38
C ARG A 228 -17.36 -0.56 16.89
N THR A 229 -18.00 -1.50 17.60
CA THR A 229 -18.10 -1.44 19.07
C THR A 229 -16.73 -1.33 19.74
N ILE A 230 -15.74 -2.09 19.25
CA ILE A 230 -14.37 -2.04 19.80
C ILE A 230 -13.71 -0.69 19.54
N ILE A 231 -13.91 -0.12 18.34
CA ILE A 231 -13.30 1.18 17.98
C ILE A 231 -13.97 2.33 18.71
N GLU A 232 -15.32 2.33 18.79
CA GLU A 232 -16.11 3.38 19.42
C GLU A 232 -15.95 3.41 20.96
N ALA A 233 -15.47 2.34 21.57
CA ALA A 233 -15.07 2.32 22.99
C ALA A 233 -13.79 3.16 23.26
N GLU A 234 -13.04 3.56 22.21
CA GLU A 234 -11.86 4.40 22.33
C GLU A 234 -12.22 5.88 22.09
N PRO A 235 -12.15 6.74 23.12
CA PRO A 235 -12.60 8.13 23.00
C PRO A 235 -11.85 8.99 21.98
N LEU A 236 -10.58 8.65 21.67
CA LEU A 236 -9.76 9.35 20.69
C LEU A 236 -9.97 8.85 19.25
N ALA A 237 -10.76 7.77 19.08
CA ALA A 237 -11.02 7.20 17.79
C ALA A 237 -12.27 7.82 17.12
N LYS A 238 -12.14 8.14 15.83
CA LYS A 238 -13.26 8.54 14.97
C LYS A 238 -13.23 7.70 13.70
N ILE A 239 -14.25 6.88 13.52
CA ILE A 239 -14.39 6.03 12.33
C ILE A 239 -14.59 6.92 11.08
N ASP A 240 -13.77 6.69 10.05
CA ASP A 240 -14.02 7.17 8.70
C ASP A 240 -14.85 6.13 7.93
N TYR A 241 -14.40 4.88 7.93
CA TYR A 241 -15.20 3.73 7.50
C TYR A 241 -14.75 2.44 8.19
N VAL A 242 -15.70 1.47 8.32
CA VAL A 242 -15.47 0.05 8.59
C VAL A 242 -16.39 -0.69 7.64
N LYS A 243 -15.84 -1.38 6.65
CA LYS A 243 -16.60 -2.01 5.56
C LYS A 243 -16.05 -3.38 5.21
N MET A 244 -16.93 -4.24 4.71
CA MET A 244 -16.59 -5.54 4.14
C MET A 244 -16.98 -5.55 2.67
N VAL A 245 -16.03 -5.90 1.80
CA VAL A 245 -16.19 -5.86 0.35
C VAL A 245 -15.66 -7.15 -0.29
N ASP A 246 -16.17 -7.49 -1.45
CA ASP A 246 -15.47 -8.38 -2.37
C ASP A 246 -14.10 -7.80 -2.72
N PHE A 247 -13.05 -8.61 -2.63
CA PHE A 247 -11.68 -8.10 -2.77
C PHE A 247 -11.29 -7.81 -4.22
N GLU A 248 -11.90 -8.48 -5.16
CA GLU A 248 -11.58 -8.29 -6.57
C GLU A 248 -12.25 -7.02 -7.15
N ASN A 249 -13.52 -6.78 -6.78
CA ASN A 249 -14.32 -5.72 -7.37
C ASN A 249 -14.55 -4.52 -6.44
N ILE A 250 -14.18 -4.65 -5.15
CA ILE A 250 -14.37 -3.61 -4.11
C ILE A 250 -15.86 -3.21 -4.00
N VAL A 251 -16.74 -4.17 -4.11
CA VAL A 251 -18.18 -4.01 -3.93
C VAL A 251 -18.59 -4.50 -2.55
N GLN A 252 -19.39 -3.71 -1.85
CA GLN A 252 -19.87 -4.05 -0.50
C GLN A 252 -20.70 -5.34 -0.52
N ILE A 253 -20.47 -6.21 0.46
CA ILE A 253 -21.19 -7.48 0.62
C ILE A 253 -21.97 -7.49 1.92
N GLU A 254 -23.10 -8.18 1.91
CA GLU A 254 -23.93 -8.42 3.11
C GLU A 254 -23.61 -9.78 3.74
N LYS A 255 -23.15 -10.74 2.95
CA LYS A 255 -22.87 -12.11 3.39
C LYS A 255 -21.56 -12.62 2.79
N ILE A 256 -20.72 -13.24 3.62
CA ILE A 256 -19.51 -13.92 3.21
C ILE A 256 -19.87 -15.24 2.54
N SER A 257 -19.49 -15.41 1.29
CA SER A 257 -19.71 -16.61 0.46
C SER A 257 -18.37 -17.24 0.05
N ASP A 258 -18.27 -17.75 -1.18
CA ASP A 258 -17.08 -18.45 -1.69
C ASP A 258 -16.03 -17.50 -2.29
N GLU A 259 -16.22 -16.20 -2.21
CA GLU A 259 -15.33 -15.20 -2.78
C GLU A 259 -14.36 -14.67 -1.72
N THR A 260 -13.14 -14.33 -2.13
CA THR A 260 -12.17 -13.67 -1.24
C THR A 260 -12.72 -12.31 -0.83
N ILE A 261 -12.79 -12.06 0.47
CA ILE A 261 -13.30 -10.80 1.02
C ILE A 261 -12.17 -9.96 1.61
N LEU A 262 -12.37 -8.64 1.58
CA LEU A 262 -11.59 -7.66 2.28
C LEU A 262 -12.46 -6.97 3.33
N CYS A 263 -12.11 -7.12 4.60
CA CYS A 263 -12.65 -6.29 5.67
C CYS A 263 -11.65 -5.18 5.97
N ALA A 264 -12.01 -3.94 5.66
CA ALA A 264 -11.11 -2.79 5.75
C ALA A 264 -11.70 -1.67 6.59
N MET A 265 -10.82 -0.97 7.29
CA MET A 265 -11.18 0.20 8.07
C MET A 265 -10.24 1.36 7.84
N ALA A 266 -10.75 2.57 8.05
CA ALA A 266 -9.98 3.77 8.28
C ALA A 266 -10.53 4.48 9.50
N VAL A 267 -9.64 4.87 10.40
CA VAL A 267 -9.98 5.49 11.67
C VAL A 267 -9.04 6.65 11.93
N TYR A 268 -9.59 7.79 12.31
CA TYR A 268 -8.81 8.91 12.82
C TYR A 268 -8.54 8.68 14.29
N ILE A 269 -7.26 8.75 14.69
CA ILE A 269 -6.84 8.86 16.09
C ILE A 269 -6.33 10.28 16.25
N GLY A 270 -7.06 11.10 16.97
CA GLY A 270 -6.86 12.55 16.94
C GLY A 270 -6.97 13.09 15.51
N LYS A 271 -5.87 13.60 14.95
CA LYS A 271 -5.79 14.09 13.57
C LYS A 271 -5.22 13.07 12.58
N THR A 272 -4.63 12.00 13.08
CA THR A 272 -3.91 11.02 12.26
C THR A 272 -4.87 9.95 11.73
N ARG A 273 -5.00 9.86 10.40
CA ARG A 273 -5.79 8.82 9.74
C ARG A 273 -4.96 7.55 9.59
N LEU A 274 -5.39 6.48 10.24
CA LEU A 274 -4.79 5.15 10.18
C LEU A 274 -5.71 4.19 9.44
N ILE A 275 -5.13 3.18 8.80
CA ILE A 275 -5.86 2.11 8.13
C ILE A 275 -5.38 0.75 8.61
N ASP A 276 -6.29 -0.21 8.64
CA ASP A 276 -5.99 -1.61 8.88
C ASP A 276 -7.02 -2.49 8.17
N ASN A 277 -6.72 -3.77 7.99
CA ASN A 277 -7.60 -4.70 7.31
C ASN A 277 -7.24 -6.15 7.61
N PHE A 278 -8.14 -7.06 7.23
CA PHE A 278 -7.84 -8.46 6.97
C PHE A 278 -8.47 -8.93 5.67
N ILE A 279 -7.83 -9.91 5.04
CA ILE A 279 -8.34 -10.61 3.87
C ILE A 279 -8.67 -12.04 4.31
N PHE A 280 -9.85 -12.53 3.94
CA PHE A 280 -10.24 -13.91 4.16
C PHE A 280 -10.59 -14.56 2.82
N ASP A 281 -9.91 -15.67 2.54
CA ASP A 281 -10.16 -16.49 1.36
C ASP A 281 -10.75 -17.83 1.82
N PRO A 282 -12.04 -18.07 1.60
CA PRO A 282 -12.69 -19.31 2.04
C PRO A 282 -12.18 -20.57 1.30
N LYS A 283 -11.39 -20.40 0.25
CA LYS A 283 -10.80 -21.51 -0.55
C LYS A 283 -9.33 -21.80 -0.20
N ALA A 284 -8.74 -21.02 0.70
CA ALA A 284 -7.34 -21.17 1.10
C ALA A 284 -7.15 -22.14 2.29
N GLU A 285 -8.09 -23.09 2.52
CA GLU A 285 -7.96 -24.17 3.50
C GLU A 285 -7.11 -25.34 2.99
#